data_b3813484a904eaa8371daabecbb3294f
#
_entry.id   b3813484a904eaa8371daabecbb3294f
#
_cell.length_a   1.000
_cell.length_b   1.000
_cell.length_c   1.000
_cell.angle_alpha   90.00
_cell.angle_beta   90.00
_cell.angle_gamma   90.00
#
_symmetry.space_group_name_H-M   'P 1'
#
loop_
_entity.id
_entity.type
_entity.pdbx_description
1 polymer ?
#
loop_
_entity_poly.entity_id
_entity_poly.type
_entity_poly.pdbx_seq_one_letter_code
_entity_poly.pdbx_strand_id
1 'polypeptide(L)'
;MTRRNMLRLSAISALGLALSAGNAAAQSAKDLVGSWTPVSVDAYGPNAKGSLIFEANGRYSLQLMRPDLPKFLSNNRTQGTPAEYKITVEGSLSHLGTYSVSGTDLIFHVEASTFPNWTGTDQKRINLSVTGDELKYTNLAPSGGFQYLVPANAPFLVWRRVK
;
A
#
# COMPACT_ATOMS: atom_id res chain seq x y z
N MET A 1 72.90 -5.27 40.53
CA MET A 1 72.63 -5.54 39.08
C MET A 1 71.18 -5.42 38.85
N THR A 2 70.78 -4.36 38.18
CA THR A 2 69.38 -3.90 38.06
C THR A 2 68.81 -4.34 36.70
N ARG A 3 67.75 -5.09 36.67
CA ARG A 3 67.03 -5.39 35.44
C ARG A 3 65.76 -4.54 35.38
N ARG A 4 65.73 -3.60 34.42
CA ARG A 4 64.62 -2.71 34.11
C ARG A 4 63.66 -3.49 33.16
N ASN A 5 62.45 -3.74 33.62
CA ASN A 5 61.39 -4.27 32.79
C ASN A 5 60.71 -3.10 32.04
N MET A 6 60.76 -3.15 30.73
CA MET A 6 59.97 -2.25 29.85
C MET A 6 58.58 -2.86 29.68
N LEU A 7 57.60 -2.20 30.22
CA LEU A 7 56.18 -2.45 29.89
C LEU A 7 55.85 -1.75 28.55
N ARG A 8 55.56 -2.58 27.56
CA ARG A 8 54.99 -2.06 26.28
C ARG A 8 53.47 -1.93 26.45
N LEU A 9 52.95 -0.72 26.47
CA LEU A 9 51.52 -0.46 26.35
C LEU A 9 51.14 -0.64 24.88
N SER A 10 50.31 -1.63 24.60
CA SER A 10 49.62 -1.79 23.32
C SER A 10 48.29 -1.05 23.40
N ALA A 11 48.21 0.09 22.70
CA ALA A 11 46.92 0.79 22.52
C ALA A 11 46.09 0.07 21.48
N ILE A 12 45.00 -0.56 21.93
CA ILE A 12 43.95 -1.14 21.05
C ILE A 12 42.99 0.01 20.71
N SER A 13 43.10 0.52 19.50
CA SER A 13 42.14 1.46 18.95
C SER A 13 40.89 0.68 18.56
N ALA A 14 39.85 0.74 19.38
CA ALA A 14 38.53 0.25 19.04
C ALA A 14 37.87 1.24 18.07
N LEU A 15 37.89 0.92 16.79
CA LEU A 15 37.14 1.65 15.75
C LEU A 15 35.67 1.29 15.89
N GLY A 16 34.91 2.14 16.58
CA GLY A 16 33.48 1.99 16.73
C GLY A 16 32.80 2.24 15.37
N LEU A 17 32.30 1.18 14.69
CA LEU A 17 31.33 1.31 13.63
C LEU A 17 30.02 1.83 14.25
N ALA A 18 29.76 3.11 14.10
CA ALA A 18 28.43 3.65 14.32
C ALA A 18 27.52 3.15 13.19
N LEU A 19 26.80 2.07 13.44
CA LEU A 19 25.64 1.69 12.63
C LEU A 19 24.61 2.80 12.80
N SER A 20 24.53 3.70 11.81
CA SER A 20 23.40 4.60 11.66
C SER A 20 22.18 3.71 11.33
N ALA A 21 21.47 3.27 12.36
CA ALA A 21 20.10 2.80 12.19
C ALA A 21 19.30 3.97 11.64
N GLY A 22 19.08 3.97 10.34
CA GLY A 22 18.18 4.93 9.72
C GLY A 22 16.83 4.78 10.41
N ASN A 23 16.46 5.75 11.23
CA ASN A 23 15.10 5.87 11.74
C ASN A 23 14.18 6.00 10.53
N ALA A 24 13.55 4.91 10.12
CA ALA A 24 12.37 5.01 9.28
C ALA A 24 11.36 5.82 10.11
N ALA A 25 11.23 7.10 9.78
CA ALA A 25 10.25 7.96 10.43
C ALA A 25 8.88 7.29 10.27
N ALA A 26 8.19 7.07 11.39
CA ALA A 26 6.85 6.51 11.35
C ALA A 26 5.98 7.43 10.50
N GLN A 27 5.33 6.87 9.49
CA GLN A 27 4.43 7.63 8.62
C GLN A 27 3.24 8.11 9.43
N SER A 28 2.79 9.31 9.18
CA SER A 28 1.60 9.86 9.83
C SER A 28 0.42 9.89 8.85
N ALA A 29 -0.81 9.89 9.38
CA ALA A 29 -2.01 10.04 8.56
C ALA A 29 -1.98 11.33 7.71
N LYS A 30 -1.29 12.38 8.18
CA LYS A 30 -1.14 13.66 7.47
C LYS A 30 -0.31 13.53 6.19
N ASP A 31 0.66 12.61 6.16
CA ASP A 31 1.52 12.40 4.99
C ASP A 31 0.73 11.80 3.82
N LEU A 32 -0.38 11.13 4.11
CA LEU A 32 -1.25 10.53 3.11
C LEU A 32 -2.21 11.53 2.48
N VAL A 33 -2.56 12.62 3.18
CA VAL A 33 -3.60 13.56 2.72
C VAL A 33 -3.34 14.06 1.31
N GLY A 34 -4.35 13.94 0.45
CA GLY A 34 -4.32 14.33 -0.95
C GLY A 34 -4.86 13.26 -1.88
N SER A 35 -4.70 13.51 -3.18
CA SER A 35 -5.13 12.60 -4.24
C SER A 35 -3.92 11.88 -4.84
N TRP A 36 -4.11 10.59 -5.13
CA TRP A 36 -3.08 9.71 -5.65
C TRP A 36 -3.59 8.96 -6.86
N THR A 37 -2.73 8.81 -7.88
CA THR A 37 -3.01 8.01 -9.08
C THR A 37 -2.18 6.72 -9.07
N PRO A 38 -2.70 5.58 -9.55
CA PRO A 38 -1.96 4.33 -9.56
C PRO A 38 -0.76 4.40 -10.53
N VAL A 39 0.38 3.87 -10.12
CA VAL A 39 1.57 3.68 -10.95
C VAL A 39 1.80 2.19 -11.23
N SER A 40 1.71 1.36 -10.18
CA SER A 40 1.83 -0.09 -10.27
C SER A 40 0.84 -0.74 -9.32
N VAL A 41 -0.11 -1.48 -9.87
CA VAL A 41 -1.13 -2.23 -9.14
C VAL A 41 -1.39 -3.52 -9.91
N ASP A 42 -0.59 -4.55 -9.64
CA ASP A 42 -0.51 -5.78 -10.45
C ASP A 42 -1.85 -6.48 -10.67
N ALA A 43 -2.73 -6.49 -9.68
CA ALA A 43 -4.04 -7.11 -9.79
C ALA A 43 -4.92 -6.52 -10.90
N TYR A 44 -4.62 -5.28 -11.33
CA TYR A 44 -5.38 -4.56 -12.35
C TYR A 44 -4.60 -4.36 -13.65
N GLY A 45 -3.42 -5.00 -13.76
CA GLY A 45 -2.57 -4.95 -14.94
C GLY A 45 -1.81 -3.64 -15.12
N PRO A 46 -1.01 -3.55 -16.18
CA PRO A 46 -0.26 -2.34 -16.48
C PRO A 46 -1.22 -1.20 -16.84
N ASN A 47 -0.87 0.00 -16.41
CA ASN A 47 -1.66 1.22 -16.64
C ASN A 47 -3.08 1.21 -16.02
N ALA A 48 -3.25 0.53 -14.89
CA ALA A 48 -4.50 0.57 -14.12
C ALA A 48 -5.00 2.02 -13.98
N LYS A 49 -6.30 2.22 -14.06
CA LYS A 49 -6.96 3.52 -13.90
C LYS A 49 -7.58 3.60 -12.51
N GLY A 50 -7.60 4.80 -11.96
CA GLY A 50 -8.24 4.99 -10.67
C GLY A 50 -7.69 6.17 -9.89
N SER A 51 -8.13 6.24 -8.66
CA SER A 51 -7.67 7.23 -7.69
C SER A 51 -7.73 6.66 -6.28
N LEU A 52 -6.86 7.14 -5.42
CA LEU A 52 -6.92 6.95 -3.98
C LEU A 52 -6.85 8.34 -3.37
N ILE A 53 -7.86 8.71 -2.61
CA ILE A 53 -8.00 10.02 -2.00
C ILE A 53 -8.02 9.83 -0.48
N PHE A 54 -7.17 10.58 0.21
CA PHE A 54 -7.17 10.69 1.66
C PHE A 54 -7.51 12.12 2.07
N GLU A 55 -8.51 12.27 2.90
CA GLU A 55 -8.94 13.56 3.43
C GLU A 55 -8.36 13.81 4.83
N ALA A 56 -8.16 15.07 5.16
CA ALA A 56 -7.62 15.47 6.48
C ALA A 56 -8.54 15.11 7.65
N ASN A 57 -9.83 14.90 7.38
CA ASN A 57 -10.84 14.45 8.37
C ASN A 57 -10.78 12.94 8.65
N GLY A 58 -9.83 12.20 8.06
CA GLY A 58 -9.67 10.77 8.24
C GLY A 58 -10.54 9.91 7.31
N ARG A 59 -11.18 10.49 6.31
CA ARG A 59 -11.93 9.74 5.29
C ARG A 59 -11.04 9.40 4.10
N TYR A 60 -11.39 8.32 3.40
CA TYR A 60 -10.75 7.94 2.15
C TYR A 60 -11.77 7.45 1.13
N SER A 61 -11.35 7.47 -0.14
CA SER A 61 -12.01 6.81 -1.25
C SER A 61 -10.98 6.20 -2.16
N LEU A 62 -11.16 4.93 -2.52
CA LEU A 62 -10.32 4.20 -3.46
C LEU A 62 -11.18 3.69 -4.62
N GLN A 63 -10.65 3.88 -5.82
CA GLN A 63 -11.21 3.34 -7.05
C GLN A 63 -10.08 2.79 -7.91
N LEU A 64 -10.24 1.58 -8.41
CA LEU A 64 -9.29 0.92 -9.30
C LEU A 64 -10.03 0.20 -10.41
N MET A 65 -9.50 0.29 -11.62
CA MET A 65 -10.06 -0.35 -12.80
C MET A 65 -8.95 -0.78 -13.75
N ARG A 66 -9.13 -1.90 -14.38
CA ARG A 66 -8.32 -2.32 -15.52
C ARG A 66 -8.52 -1.34 -16.68
N PRO A 67 -7.49 -1.03 -17.48
CA PRO A 67 -7.61 -0.11 -18.61
C PRO A 67 -8.38 -0.70 -19.79
N ASP A 68 -8.51 -2.02 -19.84
CA ASP A 68 -9.05 -2.82 -20.94
C ASP A 68 -10.45 -3.39 -20.66
N LEU A 69 -11.23 -2.77 -19.74
CA LEU A 69 -12.60 -3.18 -19.51
C LEU A 69 -13.42 -3.03 -20.79
N PRO A 70 -14.11 -4.09 -21.25
CA PRO A 70 -14.92 -4.04 -22.45
C PRO A 70 -16.16 -3.16 -22.24
N LYS A 71 -16.60 -2.51 -23.30
CA LYS A 71 -17.91 -1.86 -23.31
C LYS A 71 -19.00 -2.93 -23.41
N PHE A 72 -20.10 -2.71 -22.72
CA PHE A 72 -21.27 -3.58 -22.85
C PHE A 72 -21.88 -3.44 -24.25
N LEU A 73 -22.14 -4.55 -24.90
CA LEU A 73 -22.75 -4.59 -26.23
C LEU A 73 -24.11 -3.90 -26.26
N SER A 74 -24.88 -4.05 -25.18
CA SER A 74 -26.18 -3.41 -25.00
C SER A 74 -26.09 -1.90 -24.77
N ASN A 75 -24.91 -1.35 -24.47
CA ASN A 75 -24.73 0.01 -23.96
C ASN A 75 -25.62 0.32 -22.73
N ASN A 76 -26.05 -0.71 -22.03
CA ASN A 76 -26.91 -0.62 -20.83
C ASN A 76 -26.31 -1.47 -19.70
N ARG A 77 -25.93 -0.82 -18.60
CA ARG A 77 -25.27 -1.46 -17.47
C ARG A 77 -26.11 -2.56 -16.77
N THR A 78 -27.41 -2.58 -16.98
CA THR A 78 -28.34 -3.55 -16.41
C THR A 78 -28.73 -4.65 -17.38
N GLN A 79 -28.20 -4.63 -18.60
CA GLN A 79 -28.48 -5.58 -19.67
C GLN A 79 -27.20 -6.17 -20.28
N GLY A 80 -26.19 -6.37 -19.44
CA GLY A 80 -24.96 -7.04 -19.83
C GLY A 80 -25.13 -8.56 -19.84
N THR A 81 -24.28 -9.23 -20.60
CA THR A 81 -24.14 -10.69 -20.52
C THR A 81 -23.45 -11.11 -19.21
N PRO A 82 -23.62 -12.35 -18.76
CA PRO A 82 -22.88 -12.88 -17.60
C PRO A 82 -21.34 -12.68 -17.72
N ALA A 83 -20.79 -12.83 -18.92
CA ALA A 83 -19.37 -12.64 -19.17
C ALA A 83 -18.93 -11.17 -18.97
N GLU A 84 -19.73 -10.22 -19.50
CA GLU A 84 -19.45 -8.79 -19.32
C GLU A 84 -19.51 -8.38 -17.85
N TYR A 85 -20.50 -8.86 -17.10
CA TYR A 85 -20.58 -8.61 -15.66
C TYR A 85 -19.37 -9.19 -14.92
N LYS A 86 -19.01 -10.44 -15.22
CA LYS A 86 -17.86 -11.10 -14.59
C LYS A 86 -16.56 -10.29 -14.81
N ILE A 87 -16.27 -9.94 -16.06
CA ILE A 87 -15.06 -9.17 -16.40
C ILE A 87 -15.07 -7.80 -15.70
N THR A 88 -16.20 -7.14 -15.63
CA THR A 88 -16.35 -5.84 -14.98
C THR A 88 -16.10 -5.96 -13.46
N VAL A 89 -16.66 -6.96 -12.82
CA VAL A 89 -16.46 -7.20 -11.37
C VAL A 89 -15.03 -7.58 -11.06
N GLU A 90 -14.42 -8.47 -11.84
CA GLU A 90 -13.02 -8.88 -11.65
C GLU A 90 -12.03 -7.75 -11.99
N GLY A 91 -12.40 -6.87 -12.87
CA GLY A 91 -11.55 -5.79 -13.37
C GLY A 91 -11.77 -4.44 -12.71
N SER A 92 -12.62 -4.34 -11.68
CA SER A 92 -12.86 -3.08 -10.97
C SER A 92 -13.11 -3.28 -9.48
N LEU A 93 -12.64 -2.32 -8.69
CA LEU A 93 -12.87 -2.27 -7.25
C LEU A 93 -13.05 -0.81 -6.83
N SER A 94 -14.05 -0.56 -6.01
CA SER A 94 -14.20 0.72 -5.32
C SER A 94 -14.59 0.45 -3.87
N HIS A 95 -13.99 1.19 -2.96
CA HIS A 95 -14.39 1.21 -1.57
C HIS A 95 -14.07 2.56 -0.92
N LEU A 96 -14.81 2.88 0.12
CA LEU A 96 -14.66 4.10 0.88
C LEU A 96 -14.92 3.86 2.37
N GLY A 97 -14.50 4.82 3.19
CA GLY A 97 -14.67 4.76 4.63
C GLY A 97 -13.72 5.70 5.35
N THR A 98 -13.22 5.27 6.49
CA THR A 98 -12.18 5.98 7.24
C THR A 98 -10.86 5.22 7.20
N TYR A 99 -9.76 5.90 7.54
CA TYR A 99 -8.45 5.28 7.57
C TYR A 99 -7.68 5.65 8.84
N SER A 100 -6.78 4.78 9.22
CA SER A 100 -5.81 5.03 10.29
C SER A 100 -4.42 4.53 9.91
N VAL A 101 -3.40 5.08 10.55
CA VAL A 101 -2.00 4.68 10.38
C VAL A 101 -1.42 4.32 11.73
N SER A 102 -0.74 3.17 11.80
CA SER A 102 -0.06 2.69 13.00
C SER A 102 1.32 2.16 12.62
N GLY A 103 2.37 2.91 12.92
CA GLY A 103 3.72 2.58 12.46
C GLY A 103 3.82 2.57 10.93
N THR A 104 4.07 1.40 10.35
CA THR A 104 4.09 1.18 8.90
C THR A 104 2.83 0.49 8.38
N ASP A 105 1.77 0.46 9.17
CA ASP A 105 0.49 -0.14 8.79
C ASP A 105 -0.52 0.95 8.43
N LEU A 106 -1.15 0.82 7.27
CA LEU A 106 -2.33 1.58 6.87
C LEU A 106 -3.55 0.67 6.99
N ILE A 107 -4.57 1.13 7.68
CA ILE A 107 -5.81 0.38 7.90
C ILE A 107 -6.95 1.15 7.24
N PHE A 108 -7.63 0.52 6.32
CA PHE A 108 -8.89 1.01 5.73
C PHE A 108 -10.06 0.41 6.50
N HIS A 109 -10.84 1.21 7.18
CA HIS A 109 -12.11 0.83 7.81
C HIS A 109 -13.21 1.01 6.76
N VAL A 110 -13.59 -0.08 6.10
CA VAL A 110 -14.44 -0.04 4.90
C VAL A 110 -15.91 0.14 5.29
N GLU A 111 -16.52 1.27 4.93
CA GLU A 111 -17.94 1.54 5.14
C GLU A 111 -18.81 1.04 3.99
N ALA A 112 -18.29 1.09 2.76
CA ALA A 112 -18.95 0.58 1.57
C ALA A 112 -17.93 0.10 0.53
N SER A 113 -18.28 -0.95 -0.20
CA SER A 113 -17.42 -1.53 -1.23
C SER A 113 -18.24 -2.14 -2.37
N THR A 114 -17.71 -2.06 -3.61
CA THR A 114 -18.24 -2.84 -4.75
C THR A 114 -18.03 -4.35 -4.57
N PHE A 115 -17.13 -4.74 -3.66
CA PHE A 115 -17.07 -6.10 -3.12
C PHE A 115 -17.75 -6.12 -1.75
N PRO A 116 -19.03 -6.53 -1.66
CA PRO A 116 -19.84 -6.37 -0.45
C PRO A 116 -19.26 -7.01 0.81
N ASN A 117 -18.47 -8.09 0.65
CA ASN A 117 -17.84 -8.80 1.78
C ASN A 117 -16.83 -7.95 2.56
N TRP A 118 -16.37 -6.83 2.00
CA TRP A 118 -15.47 -5.92 2.69
C TRP A 118 -16.21 -4.86 3.51
N THR A 119 -17.49 -4.63 3.23
CA THR A 119 -18.29 -3.66 4.00
C THR A 119 -18.34 -4.04 5.47
N GLY A 120 -17.99 -3.10 6.34
CA GLY A 120 -17.92 -3.29 7.79
C GLY A 120 -16.64 -4.01 8.26
N THR A 121 -15.61 -4.15 7.41
CA THR A 121 -14.35 -4.81 7.78
C THR A 121 -13.15 -3.86 7.72
N ASP A 122 -12.08 -4.25 8.38
CA ASP A 122 -10.79 -3.60 8.30
C ASP A 122 -9.89 -4.28 7.27
N GLN A 123 -9.38 -3.47 6.34
CA GLN A 123 -8.45 -3.93 5.31
C GLN A 123 -7.06 -3.38 5.61
N LYS A 124 -6.20 -4.22 6.16
CA LYS A 124 -4.84 -3.83 6.53
C LYS A 124 -3.89 -3.85 5.33
N ARG A 125 -3.04 -2.84 5.24
CA ARG A 125 -1.90 -2.71 4.33
C ARG A 125 -0.64 -2.54 5.16
N ILE A 126 0.43 -3.20 4.78
CA ILE A 126 1.72 -3.17 5.49
C ILE A 126 2.80 -2.50 4.67
N ASN A 127 3.94 -2.22 5.29
CA ASN A 127 5.08 -1.58 4.64
C ASN A 127 4.72 -0.23 4.00
N LEU A 128 3.82 0.52 4.67
CA LEU A 128 3.45 1.86 4.23
C LEU A 128 4.68 2.77 4.21
N SER A 129 4.88 3.44 3.11
CA SER A 129 5.89 4.48 2.97
C SER A 129 5.41 5.60 2.08
N VAL A 130 5.67 6.84 2.49
CA VAL A 130 5.45 8.05 1.67
C VAL A 130 6.78 8.75 1.54
N THR A 131 7.26 8.95 0.32
CA THR A 131 8.52 9.63 0.04
C THR A 131 8.30 10.62 -1.11
N GLY A 132 8.27 11.89 -0.78
CA GLY A 132 7.92 12.94 -1.75
C GLY A 132 6.52 12.72 -2.32
N ASP A 133 6.42 12.57 -3.64
CA ASP A 133 5.16 12.34 -4.35
C ASP A 133 4.84 10.84 -4.56
N GLU A 134 5.55 9.94 -3.88
CA GLU A 134 5.34 8.49 -4.01
C GLU A 134 4.78 7.89 -2.72
N LEU A 135 3.69 7.14 -2.83
CA LEU A 135 3.09 6.33 -1.78
C LEU A 135 3.21 4.85 -2.16
N LYS A 136 3.70 4.05 -1.24
CA LYS A 136 3.81 2.59 -1.38
C LYS A 136 3.21 1.87 -0.20
N TYR A 137 2.61 0.73 -0.46
CA TYR A 137 2.23 -0.26 0.56
C TYR A 137 2.08 -1.64 -0.05
N THR A 138 2.03 -2.66 0.78
CA THR A 138 1.79 -4.05 0.38
C THR A 138 0.45 -4.50 0.94
N ASN A 139 -0.33 -5.24 0.16
CA ASN A 139 -1.51 -5.91 0.67
C ASN A 139 -1.08 -7.03 1.60
N LEU A 140 -1.74 -7.17 2.76
CA LEU A 140 -1.71 -8.43 3.48
C LEU A 140 -2.55 -9.45 2.70
N ALA A 141 -2.02 -10.69 2.56
CA ALA A 141 -2.86 -11.78 2.13
C ALA A 141 -4.04 -11.90 3.11
N PRO A 142 -5.29 -11.96 2.65
CA PRO A 142 -6.44 -11.87 3.54
C PRO A 142 -6.46 -13.06 4.51
N SER A 143 -6.48 -12.77 5.78
CA SER A 143 -6.96 -13.69 6.81
C SER A 143 -8.49 -13.66 6.80
N GLY A 144 -9.12 -14.36 5.86
CA GLY A 144 -10.58 -14.41 5.80
C GLY A 144 -11.12 -14.41 4.38
N GLY A 145 -10.96 -15.51 3.67
CA GLY A 145 -11.85 -15.87 2.56
C GLY A 145 -11.77 -15.08 1.27
N PHE A 146 -10.90 -14.12 1.12
CA PHE A 146 -10.71 -13.38 -0.12
C PHE A 146 -9.41 -13.78 -0.79
N GLN A 147 -9.49 -14.76 -1.66
CA GLN A 147 -8.42 -15.11 -2.58
C GLN A 147 -8.43 -14.20 -3.83
N TYR A 148 -8.11 -12.92 -3.70
CA TYR A 148 -7.18 -12.42 -4.67
C TYR A 148 -5.84 -13.01 -4.27
N LEU A 149 -5.32 -13.88 -5.12
CA LEU A 149 -3.97 -14.41 -5.00
C LEU A 149 -3.00 -13.23 -5.11
N VAL A 150 -2.82 -12.54 -3.99
CA VAL A 150 -1.67 -11.69 -3.81
C VAL A 150 -0.58 -12.69 -3.44
N PRO A 151 0.38 -13.00 -4.31
CA PRO A 151 1.46 -13.91 -4.00
C PRO A 151 2.12 -13.46 -2.69
N ALA A 152 2.67 -14.40 -1.91
CA ALA A 152 3.43 -14.06 -0.70
C ALA A 152 4.56 -13.03 -0.97
N ASN A 153 4.92 -12.83 -2.23
CA ASN A 153 5.88 -11.87 -2.75
C ASN A 153 5.18 -10.75 -3.54
N ALA A 154 3.94 -10.40 -3.19
CA ALA A 154 3.22 -9.35 -3.90
C ALA A 154 4.06 -8.08 -3.97
N PRO A 155 4.23 -7.53 -5.16
CA PRO A 155 4.92 -6.27 -5.30
C PRO A 155 4.17 -5.16 -4.57
N PHE A 156 4.88 -4.12 -4.23
CA PHE A 156 4.27 -2.92 -3.66
C PHE A 156 3.22 -2.36 -4.63
N LEU A 157 2.06 -1.97 -4.08
CA LEU A 157 1.19 -1.05 -4.77
C LEU A 157 1.84 0.33 -4.69
N VAL A 158 2.04 0.93 -5.84
CA VAL A 158 2.72 2.21 -5.96
C VAL A 158 1.75 3.24 -6.52
N TRP A 159 1.70 4.38 -5.86
CA TRP A 159 0.84 5.50 -6.19
C TRP A 159 1.67 6.78 -6.32
N ARG A 160 1.24 7.70 -7.14
CA ARG A 160 1.83 9.02 -7.32
C ARG A 160 0.85 10.11 -6.91
N ARG A 161 1.34 11.10 -6.16
CA ARG A 161 0.53 12.26 -5.76
C ARG A 161 0.12 13.07 -6.99
N VAL A 162 -1.14 13.44 -7.04
CA VAL A 162 -1.67 14.38 -8.04
C VAL A 162 -1.33 15.79 -7.58
N LYS A 163 -0.73 16.59 -8.46
CA LYS A 163 -0.40 18.01 -8.24
C LYS A 163 -1.52 18.90 -8.69
#